data_779efbbb3ab07e35dc674d2634d9b795
#
_entry.id   779efbbb3ab07e35dc674d2634d9b795
#
_cell.length_a   1.000
_cell.length_b   1.000
_cell.length_c   1.000
_cell.angle_alpha   90.00
_cell.angle_beta   90.00
_cell.angle_gamma   90.00
#
_symmetry.space_group_name_H-M   'P 1'
#
loop_
_entity.id
_entity.type
_entity.pdbx_description
1 polymer ?
#
loop_
_entity_poly.entity_id
_entity_poly.type
_entity_poly.pdbx_seq_one_letter_code
_entity_poly.pdbx_strand_id
1 'polypeptide(L)'
;MHKTKKAAFLSLIILIIIIAALLLRPRHIKLDLSDNSNISIVREGNEISLSSDEKSQLIDIVENITVMPWLFAPASGWTYRILYTSTDNRTNSIIVLDNKVTINRMSYHPFGKSASLVTDFLDTIYNRSLVTINIDNADSITVINKSNGKTGVFEGARLKDLTDALAFTPSHPVTFHDDNDSSVQYVLNIQYKDCSSEELSIVKCPAILYKNQYLSVDLYALELIQEEVDN
;
A
#
# COMPACT_ATOMS: atom_id res chain seq x y z
N MET A 1 49.60 7.89 -40.28
CA MET A 1 48.13 7.77 -40.16
C MET A 1 47.62 6.80 -39.08
N HIS A 2 48.30 5.68 -38.78
CA HIS A 2 47.83 4.73 -37.76
C HIS A 2 47.95 5.19 -36.30
N LYS A 3 48.97 5.99 -35.93
CA LYS A 3 49.20 6.48 -34.56
C LYS A 3 48.15 7.51 -34.11
N THR A 4 47.72 8.39 -35.02
CA THR A 4 46.68 9.41 -34.70
C THR A 4 45.29 8.79 -34.49
N LYS A 5 44.94 7.74 -35.23
CA LYS A 5 43.67 7.02 -35.02
C LYS A 5 43.60 6.28 -33.67
N LYS A 6 44.77 5.70 -33.23
CA LYS A 6 44.84 5.05 -31.91
C LYS A 6 44.74 6.05 -30.78
N ALA A 7 45.38 7.22 -30.91
CA ALA A 7 45.27 8.27 -29.88
C ALA A 7 43.86 8.85 -29.76
N ALA A 8 43.18 9.10 -30.89
CA ALA A 8 41.80 9.55 -30.90
C ALA A 8 40.83 8.52 -30.27
N PHE A 9 41.04 7.24 -30.56
CA PHE A 9 40.23 6.16 -29.96
C PHE A 9 40.44 6.05 -28.44
N LEU A 10 41.70 6.15 -27.98
CA LEU A 10 42.01 6.16 -26.54
C LEU A 10 41.38 7.36 -25.82
N SER A 11 41.45 8.54 -26.43
CA SER A 11 40.84 9.76 -25.88
C SER A 11 39.32 9.63 -25.78
N LEU A 12 38.66 8.99 -26.74
CA LEU A 12 37.22 8.74 -26.71
C LEU A 12 36.85 7.78 -25.56
N ILE A 13 37.62 6.71 -25.35
CA ILE A 13 37.41 5.78 -24.25
C ILE A 13 37.52 6.49 -22.88
N ILE A 14 38.60 7.30 -22.73
CA ILE A 14 38.80 8.06 -21.48
C ILE A 14 37.63 9.03 -21.25
N LEU A 15 37.15 9.70 -22.27
CA LEU A 15 36.01 10.61 -22.17
C LEU A 15 34.73 9.86 -21.74
N ILE A 16 34.48 8.68 -22.34
CA ILE A 16 33.33 7.83 -21.95
C ILE A 16 33.43 7.39 -20.49
N ILE A 17 34.63 6.99 -20.02
CA ILE A 17 34.86 6.61 -18.64
C ILE A 17 34.60 7.79 -17.69
N ILE A 18 35.09 8.99 -18.03
CA ILE A 18 34.86 10.20 -17.23
C ILE A 18 33.36 10.53 -17.16
N ILE A 19 32.67 10.50 -18.29
CA ILE A 19 31.21 10.75 -18.33
C ILE A 19 30.48 9.70 -17.51
N ALA A 20 30.83 8.43 -17.65
CA ALA A 20 30.21 7.35 -16.87
C ALA A 20 30.45 7.53 -15.36
N ALA A 21 31.67 7.89 -14.95
CA ALA A 21 32.01 8.16 -13.55
C ALA A 21 31.23 9.36 -12.99
N LEU A 22 31.04 10.42 -13.77
CA LEU A 22 30.21 11.56 -13.37
C LEU A 22 28.72 11.23 -13.26
N LEU A 23 28.19 10.45 -14.20
CA LEU A 23 26.79 10.03 -14.21
C LEU A 23 26.46 9.05 -13.09
N LEU A 24 27.39 8.17 -12.73
CA LEU A 24 27.23 7.15 -11.69
C LEU A 24 27.66 7.64 -10.30
N ARG A 25 27.98 8.92 -10.15
CA ARG A 25 28.38 9.47 -8.85
C ARG A 25 27.24 9.35 -7.84
N PRO A 26 27.53 8.89 -6.62
CA PRO A 26 26.57 8.91 -5.52
C PRO A 26 26.08 10.33 -5.22
N ARG A 27 24.79 10.47 -4.93
CA ARG A 27 24.16 11.77 -4.65
C ARG A 27 23.01 11.62 -3.67
N HIS A 28 22.63 12.72 -3.02
CA HIS A 28 21.40 12.80 -2.24
C HIS A 28 20.24 13.15 -3.16
N ILE A 29 19.06 12.65 -2.78
CA ILE A 29 17.81 13.02 -3.42
C ILE A 29 17.38 14.37 -2.86
N LYS A 30 16.97 15.29 -3.72
CA LYS A 30 16.26 16.51 -3.30
C LYS A 30 14.84 16.44 -3.82
N LEU A 31 13.89 16.66 -2.93
CA LEU A 31 12.49 16.73 -3.29
C LEU A 31 12.11 18.18 -3.60
N ASP A 32 11.50 18.38 -4.75
CA ASP A 32 10.90 19.67 -5.12
C ASP A 32 9.48 19.72 -4.59
N LEU A 33 9.32 20.12 -3.31
CA LEU A 33 8.06 20.15 -2.60
C LEU A 33 7.49 21.57 -2.53
N SER A 34 6.18 21.69 -2.71
CA SER A 34 5.47 22.93 -2.37
C SER A 34 5.25 23.02 -0.86
N ASP A 35 5.14 24.25 -0.32
CA ASP A 35 4.89 24.49 1.12
C ASP A 35 3.63 23.79 1.63
N ASN A 36 2.63 23.63 0.76
CA ASN A 36 1.36 22.94 1.05
C ASN A 36 1.31 21.54 0.46
N SER A 37 2.47 20.91 0.21
CA SER A 37 2.53 19.58 -0.40
C SER A 37 1.72 18.56 0.42
N ASN A 38 0.73 17.94 -0.24
CA ASN A 38 0.10 16.77 0.32
C ASN A 38 0.95 15.56 -0.03
N ILE A 39 1.40 14.82 1.00
CA ILE A 39 2.18 13.59 0.82
C ILE A 39 1.33 12.43 1.28
N SER A 40 1.19 11.44 0.42
CA SER A 40 0.50 10.18 0.72
C SER A 40 1.34 8.99 0.29
N ILE A 41 1.06 7.85 0.90
CA ILE A 41 1.68 6.56 0.60
C ILE A 41 0.62 5.66 -0.01
N VAL A 42 0.96 5.02 -1.13
CA VAL A 42 0.10 4.02 -1.76
C VAL A 42 0.78 2.66 -1.69
N ARG A 43 0.05 1.66 -1.20
CA ARG A 43 0.42 0.24 -1.25
C ARG A 43 -0.83 -0.59 -1.47
N GLU A 44 -0.76 -1.57 -2.37
CA GLU A 44 -1.88 -2.52 -2.63
C GLU A 44 -3.22 -1.85 -2.95
N GLY A 45 -3.15 -0.68 -3.62
CA GLY A 45 -4.34 0.11 -3.95
C GLY A 45 -4.85 1.04 -2.85
N ASN A 46 -4.33 0.95 -1.63
CA ASN A 46 -4.71 1.81 -0.51
C ASN A 46 -3.83 3.06 -0.45
N GLU A 47 -4.45 4.22 -0.30
CA GLU A 47 -3.77 5.50 -0.14
C GLU A 47 -3.89 5.98 1.31
N ILE A 48 -2.74 6.20 1.95
CA ILE A 48 -2.62 6.62 3.34
C ILE A 48 -2.05 8.02 3.38
N SER A 49 -2.82 8.95 3.94
CA SER A 49 -2.37 10.33 4.17
C SER A 49 -1.46 10.39 5.40
N LEU A 50 -0.38 11.15 5.28
CA LEU A 50 0.56 11.36 6.37
C LEU A 50 0.16 12.55 7.24
N SER A 51 0.39 12.45 8.54
CA SER A 51 0.38 13.59 9.47
C SER A 51 1.55 14.55 9.18
N SER A 52 1.51 15.76 9.73
CA SER A 52 2.59 16.75 9.53
C SER A 52 3.95 16.24 10.00
N ASP A 53 3.99 15.56 11.15
CA ASP A 53 5.23 15.02 11.72
C ASP A 53 5.81 13.88 10.83
N GLU A 54 4.95 13.03 10.31
CA GLU A 54 5.34 11.94 9.43
C GLU A 54 5.80 12.43 8.07
N LYS A 55 5.17 13.48 7.53
CA LYS A 55 5.65 14.14 6.31
C LYS A 55 7.07 14.65 6.52
N SER A 56 7.32 15.35 7.64
CA SER A 56 8.64 15.88 7.96
C SER A 56 9.69 14.77 8.11
N GLN A 57 9.35 13.68 8.80
CA GLN A 57 10.23 12.52 8.95
C GLN A 57 10.52 11.83 7.61
N LEU A 58 9.49 11.62 6.79
CA LEU A 58 9.68 11.01 5.47
C LEU A 58 10.58 11.85 4.55
N ILE A 59 10.37 13.16 4.54
CA ILE A 59 11.21 14.10 3.77
C ILE A 59 12.66 14.00 4.23
N ASP A 60 12.89 14.07 5.55
CA ASP A 60 14.24 13.98 6.12
C ASP A 60 14.91 12.65 5.75
N ILE A 61 14.21 11.52 5.88
CA ILE A 61 14.72 10.21 5.49
C ILE A 61 15.08 10.20 4.00
N VAL A 62 14.18 10.63 3.11
CA VAL A 62 14.38 10.58 1.66
C VAL A 62 15.52 11.50 1.20
N GLU A 63 15.63 12.70 1.78
CA GLU A 63 16.68 13.65 1.40
C GLU A 63 18.06 13.27 1.94
N ASN A 64 18.11 12.53 3.05
CA ASN A 64 19.38 12.09 3.64
C ASN A 64 19.91 10.75 3.08
N ILE A 65 19.12 10.02 2.28
CA ILE A 65 19.64 8.82 1.65
C ILE A 65 20.65 9.14 0.54
N THR A 66 21.76 8.39 0.55
CA THR A 66 22.71 8.42 -0.55
C THR A 66 22.32 7.37 -1.58
N VAL A 67 22.16 7.79 -2.82
CA VAL A 67 21.74 6.92 -3.92
C VAL A 67 22.71 7.01 -5.10
N MET A 68 22.79 5.91 -5.86
CA MET A 68 23.53 5.85 -7.13
C MET A 68 22.56 5.52 -8.27
N PRO A 69 22.65 6.18 -9.43
CA PRO A 69 21.85 5.81 -10.59
C PRO A 69 22.02 4.34 -10.98
N TRP A 70 20.92 3.66 -11.21
CA TRP A 70 20.89 2.25 -11.61
C TRP A 70 20.43 2.12 -13.06
N LEU A 71 21.38 2.12 -13.99
CA LEU A 71 21.12 2.17 -15.44
C LEU A 71 20.38 0.93 -15.97
N PHE A 72 20.56 -0.21 -15.33
CA PHE A 72 19.95 -1.49 -15.73
C PHE A 72 19.06 -2.07 -14.62
N ALA A 73 18.33 -1.18 -13.92
CA ALA A 73 17.41 -1.63 -12.89
C ALA A 73 16.35 -2.57 -13.48
N PRO A 74 16.03 -3.68 -12.81
CA PRO A 74 14.97 -4.55 -13.28
C PRO A 74 13.64 -3.79 -13.37
N ALA A 75 12.95 -3.95 -14.50
CA ALA A 75 11.62 -3.41 -14.71
C ALA A 75 10.62 -4.30 -13.97
N SER A 76 10.38 -4.04 -12.71
CA SER A 76 9.41 -4.82 -11.95
C SER A 76 8.83 -4.02 -10.81
N GLY A 77 7.53 -4.14 -10.63
CA GLY A 77 6.74 -3.85 -9.46
C GLY A 77 7.10 -2.62 -8.62
N TRP A 78 6.36 -2.47 -7.58
CA TRP A 78 6.63 -1.51 -6.50
C TRP A 78 5.98 -2.06 -5.22
N THR A 79 6.63 -1.83 -4.08
CA THR A 79 6.07 -2.12 -2.77
C THR A 79 5.31 -0.90 -2.27
N TYR A 80 5.95 0.28 -2.38
CA TYR A 80 5.36 1.55 -2.01
C TYR A 80 5.45 2.57 -3.14
N ARG A 81 4.45 3.42 -3.23
CA ARG A 81 4.45 4.61 -4.06
C ARG A 81 4.14 5.82 -3.18
N ILE A 82 5.10 6.72 -3.04
CA ILE A 82 4.93 7.98 -2.34
C ILE A 82 4.45 9.00 -3.37
N LEU A 83 3.28 9.59 -3.15
CA LEU A 83 2.74 10.67 -3.95
C LEU A 83 3.00 12.01 -3.26
N TYR A 84 3.40 13.02 -4.01
CA TYR A 84 3.61 14.37 -3.48
C TYR A 84 3.35 15.45 -4.54
N THR A 85 3.00 16.66 -4.08
CA THR A 85 2.80 17.81 -4.96
C THR A 85 4.08 18.64 -5.00
N SER A 86 4.62 18.87 -6.21
CA SER A 86 5.80 19.71 -6.44
C SER A 86 5.44 21.20 -6.47
N THR A 87 6.47 22.05 -6.48
CA THR A 87 6.33 23.53 -6.52
C THR A 87 5.58 24.02 -7.76
N ASP A 88 5.60 23.26 -8.85
CA ASP A 88 4.83 23.55 -10.09
C ASP A 88 3.40 22.99 -10.06
N ASN A 89 2.89 22.59 -8.90
CA ASN A 89 1.58 21.99 -8.65
C ASN A 89 1.33 20.67 -9.42
N ARG A 90 2.36 19.95 -9.77
CA ARG A 90 2.21 18.63 -10.38
C ARG A 90 2.31 17.52 -9.32
N THR A 91 1.51 16.49 -9.49
CA THR A 91 1.64 15.28 -8.70
C THR A 91 2.81 14.45 -9.23
N ASN A 92 3.81 14.28 -8.40
CA ASN A 92 4.98 13.46 -8.63
C ASN A 92 4.94 12.20 -7.77
N SER A 93 5.78 11.23 -8.10
CA SER A 93 5.87 10.01 -7.31
C SER A 93 7.29 9.51 -7.12
N ILE A 94 7.54 8.94 -5.95
CA ILE A 94 8.70 8.12 -5.65
C ILE A 94 8.20 6.68 -5.54
N ILE A 95 8.81 5.80 -6.32
CA ILE A 95 8.50 4.37 -6.28
C ILE A 95 9.59 3.68 -5.47
N VAL A 96 9.18 2.92 -4.46
CA VAL A 96 10.08 2.15 -3.58
C VAL A 96 9.80 0.66 -3.81
N LEU A 97 10.86 -0.10 -4.04
CA LEU A 97 10.84 -1.55 -4.15
C LEU A 97 12.13 -2.09 -3.54
N ASP A 98 12.03 -2.73 -2.37
CA ASP A 98 13.17 -3.29 -1.64
C ASP A 98 14.38 -2.33 -1.60
N ASN A 99 15.38 -2.62 -2.42
CA ASN A 99 16.60 -1.85 -2.55
C ASN A 99 16.62 -0.92 -3.79
N LYS A 100 15.45 -0.62 -4.37
CA LYS A 100 15.32 0.27 -5.54
C LYS A 100 14.40 1.44 -5.22
N VAL A 101 14.85 2.64 -5.54
CA VAL A 101 14.04 3.86 -5.50
C VAL A 101 13.98 4.45 -6.91
N THR A 102 12.78 4.74 -7.41
CA THR A 102 12.60 5.37 -8.73
C THR A 102 11.96 6.73 -8.56
N ILE A 103 12.60 7.76 -9.07
CA ILE A 103 12.16 9.16 -9.02
C ILE A 103 12.26 9.72 -10.43
N ASN A 104 11.20 10.36 -10.91
CA ASN A 104 11.18 10.98 -12.25
C ASN A 104 11.65 10.00 -13.35
N ARG A 105 11.17 8.75 -13.30
CA ARG A 105 11.51 7.65 -14.21
C ARG A 105 12.97 7.17 -14.18
N MET A 106 13.80 7.72 -13.29
CA MET A 106 15.16 7.26 -13.09
C MET A 106 15.23 6.36 -11.87
N SER A 107 15.79 5.17 -12.03
CA SER A 107 16.00 4.23 -10.94
C SER A 107 17.33 4.47 -10.25
N TYR A 108 17.35 4.27 -8.95
CA TYR A 108 18.49 4.45 -8.08
C TYR A 108 18.64 3.26 -7.16
N HIS A 109 19.87 2.95 -6.81
CA HIS A 109 20.22 2.00 -5.76
C HIS A 109 20.66 2.78 -4.52
N PRO A 110 19.93 2.69 -3.39
CA PRO A 110 20.33 3.28 -2.13
C PRO A 110 21.56 2.56 -1.54
N PHE A 111 22.43 3.30 -0.87
CA PHE A 111 23.64 2.75 -0.27
C PHE A 111 23.49 2.40 1.21
N GLY A 112 24.09 1.28 1.61
CA GLY A 112 24.24 0.89 3.01
C GLY A 112 22.89 0.73 3.75
N LYS A 113 22.88 1.10 5.03
CA LYS A 113 21.68 1.03 5.89
C LYS A 113 20.55 1.99 5.46
N SER A 114 20.85 2.95 4.60
CA SER A 114 19.85 3.89 4.06
C SER A 114 18.80 3.18 3.22
N ALA A 115 19.11 2.01 2.65
CA ALA A 115 18.16 1.26 1.82
C ALA A 115 16.93 0.80 2.63
N SER A 116 17.13 0.32 3.86
CA SER A 116 16.03 -0.15 4.69
C SER A 116 15.27 0.99 5.39
N LEU A 117 15.91 2.12 5.67
CA LEU A 117 15.27 3.20 6.43
C LEU A 117 13.96 3.70 5.82
N VAL A 118 13.91 3.85 4.49
CA VAL A 118 12.67 4.28 3.81
C VAL A 118 11.62 3.20 3.92
N THR A 119 11.98 1.95 3.63
CA THR A 119 11.03 0.82 3.68
C THR A 119 10.54 0.58 5.11
N ASP A 120 11.43 0.57 6.11
CA ASP A 120 11.09 0.39 7.53
C ASP A 120 10.13 1.48 8.03
N PHE A 121 10.36 2.73 7.61
CA PHE A 121 9.45 3.83 7.93
C PHE A 121 8.09 3.66 7.26
N LEU A 122 8.06 3.32 5.97
CA LEU A 122 6.81 3.11 5.23
C LEU A 122 6.04 1.90 5.77
N ASP A 123 6.72 0.81 6.15
CA ASP A 123 6.11 -0.34 6.81
C ASP A 123 5.50 0.04 8.17
N THR A 124 6.15 0.90 8.93
CA THR A 124 5.61 1.39 10.21
C THR A 124 4.30 2.16 10.00
N ILE A 125 4.25 3.06 9.01
CA ILE A 125 3.04 3.81 8.67
C ILE A 125 1.94 2.87 8.17
N TYR A 126 2.30 1.96 7.25
CA TYR A 126 1.36 1.01 6.68
C TYR A 126 0.74 0.11 7.77
N ASN A 127 1.56 -0.50 8.61
CA ASN A 127 1.09 -1.41 9.66
C ASN A 127 0.24 -0.69 10.72
N ARG A 128 0.56 0.57 11.04
CA ARG A 128 -0.23 1.36 12.00
C ARG A 128 -1.63 1.69 11.49
N SER A 129 -1.81 1.82 10.18
CA SER A 129 -3.10 2.14 9.57
C SER A 129 -3.97 0.91 9.30
N LEU A 130 -3.46 -0.31 9.60
CA LEU A 130 -4.24 -1.53 9.51
C LEU A 130 -5.34 -1.55 10.57
N VAL A 131 -6.54 -1.90 10.16
CA VAL A 131 -7.69 -2.10 11.03
C VAL A 131 -8.04 -3.59 11.03
N THR A 132 -8.20 -4.16 12.22
CA THR A 132 -8.63 -5.55 12.41
C THR A 132 -10.08 -5.57 12.90
N ILE A 133 -10.92 -6.38 12.26
CA ILE A 133 -12.27 -6.63 12.71
C ILE A 133 -12.17 -7.52 13.95
N ASN A 134 -12.66 -7.03 15.09
CA ASN A 134 -12.65 -7.77 16.35
C ASN A 134 -14.08 -8.10 16.76
N ILE A 135 -14.43 -9.38 16.61
CA ILE A 135 -15.73 -9.97 16.96
C ILE A 135 -15.53 -11.26 17.77
N ASP A 136 -14.43 -11.39 18.50
CA ASP A 136 -14.02 -12.60 19.23
C ASP A 136 -15.05 -13.07 20.27
N ASN A 137 -15.87 -12.16 20.82
CA ASN A 137 -16.89 -12.45 21.84
C ASN A 137 -18.26 -12.72 21.23
N ALA A 138 -18.36 -12.92 19.92
CA ALA A 138 -19.64 -13.30 19.29
C ALA A 138 -20.13 -14.64 19.84
N ASP A 139 -21.44 -14.74 20.06
CA ASP A 139 -22.15 -15.96 20.43
C ASP A 139 -22.80 -16.61 19.21
N SER A 140 -23.32 -15.78 18.31
CA SER A 140 -23.80 -16.16 16.99
C SER A 140 -23.72 -15.01 15.98
N ILE A 141 -23.70 -15.36 14.69
CA ILE A 141 -23.80 -14.40 13.59
C ILE A 141 -24.90 -14.87 12.64
N THR A 142 -25.95 -14.05 12.51
CA THR A 142 -26.98 -14.26 11.49
C THR A 142 -26.63 -13.46 10.25
N VAL A 143 -26.49 -14.13 9.12
CA VAL A 143 -26.22 -13.50 7.82
C VAL A 143 -27.50 -13.45 6.99
N ILE A 144 -27.73 -12.29 6.37
CA ILE A 144 -28.89 -12.06 5.49
C ILE A 144 -28.36 -11.67 4.11
N ASN A 145 -28.66 -12.46 3.08
CA ASN A 145 -28.41 -12.08 1.69
C ASN A 145 -29.49 -11.10 1.21
N LYS A 146 -29.11 -9.85 0.93
CA LYS A 146 -30.06 -8.79 0.54
C LYS A 146 -30.63 -8.97 -0.87
N SER A 147 -30.02 -9.78 -1.72
CA SER A 147 -30.50 -10.00 -3.08
C SER A 147 -31.66 -10.99 -3.16
N ASN A 148 -31.69 -11.98 -2.27
CA ASN A 148 -32.69 -13.07 -2.30
C ASN A 148 -33.43 -13.25 -0.99
N GLY A 149 -33.04 -12.53 0.09
CA GLY A 149 -33.66 -12.60 1.41
C GLY A 149 -33.37 -13.89 2.20
N LYS A 150 -32.52 -14.80 1.68
CA LYS A 150 -32.12 -16.00 2.41
C LYS A 150 -31.26 -15.62 3.63
N THR A 151 -31.37 -16.45 4.67
CA THR A 151 -30.65 -16.27 5.93
C THR A 151 -29.91 -17.53 6.31
N GLY A 152 -28.72 -17.36 6.92
CA GLY A 152 -27.95 -18.44 7.52
C GLY A 152 -27.47 -18.03 8.90
N VAL A 153 -27.17 -19.02 9.76
CA VAL A 153 -26.72 -18.76 11.13
C VAL A 153 -25.42 -19.50 11.40
N PHE A 154 -24.42 -18.74 11.84
CA PHE A 154 -23.14 -19.25 12.28
C PHE A 154 -23.14 -19.42 13.79
N GLU A 155 -22.89 -20.64 14.26
CA GLU A 155 -22.76 -21.03 15.66
C GLU A 155 -21.60 -22.03 15.83
N GLY A 156 -21.12 -22.20 17.06
CA GLY A 156 -20.10 -23.19 17.40
C GLY A 156 -18.85 -23.13 16.55
N ALA A 157 -18.46 -24.23 15.91
CA ALA A 157 -17.23 -24.31 15.10
C ALA A 157 -17.30 -23.42 13.86
N ARG A 158 -18.43 -23.34 13.17
CA ARG A 158 -18.60 -22.49 11.98
C ARG A 158 -18.52 -21.00 12.31
N LEU A 159 -19.04 -20.61 13.47
CA LEU A 159 -18.87 -19.24 13.97
C LEU A 159 -17.39 -18.92 14.16
N LYS A 160 -16.63 -19.85 14.76
CA LYS A 160 -15.20 -19.68 14.95
C LYS A 160 -14.48 -19.52 13.62
N ASP A 161 -14.77 -20.35 12.64
CA ASP A 161 -14.14 -20.27 11.31
C ASP A 161 -14.42 -18.92 10.64
N LEU A 162 -15.67 -18.40 10.74
CA LEU A 162 -16.02 -17.09 10.19
C LEU A 162 -15.35 -15.94 10.96
N THR A 163 -15.34 -15.98 12.29
CA THR A 163 -14.69 -14.94 13.11
C THR A 163 -13.19 -14.91 12.88
N ASP A 164 -12.53 -16.07 12.80
CA ASP A 164 -11.12 -16.19 12.48
C ASP A 164 -10.82 -15.63 11.08
N ALA A 165 -11.65 -15.94 10.08
CA ALA A 165 -11.48 -15.43 8.71
C ALA A 165 -11.65 -13.91 8.63
N LEU A 166 -12.64 -13.34 9.34
CA LEU A 166 -12.85 -11.89 9.37
C LEU A 166 -11.74 -11.15 10.15
N ALA A 167 -11.21 -11.75 11.22
CA ALA A 167 -10.15 -11.16 12.04
C ALA A 167 -8.74 -11.37 11.46
N PHE A 168 -8.54 -12.43 10.68
CA PHE A 168 -7.22 -12.89 10.22
C PHE A 168 -6.53 -11.90 9.29
N THR A 169 -7.29 -11.12 8.52
CA THR A 169 -6.73 -10.20 7.53
C THR A 169 -6.91 -8.76 7.96
N PRO A 170 -5.95 -8.19 8.71
CA PRO A 170 -5.96 -6.75 8.95
C PRO A 170 -5.92 -6.03 7.60
N SER A 171 -6.80 -5.07 7.39
CA SER A 171 -6.90 -4.36 6.14
C SER A 171 -6.90 -2.84 6.32
N HIS A 172 -6.55 -2.14 5.25
CA HIS A 172 -6.70 -0.70 5.20
C HIS A 172 -8.13 -0.33 4.80
N PRO A 173 -8.61 0.85 5.22
CA PRO A 173 -9.86 1.38 4.70
C PRO A 173 -9.85 1.47 3.18
N VAL A 174 -10.91 0.97 2.55
CA VAL A 174 -11.11 0.99 1.10
C VAL A 174 -11.95 2.21 0.73
N THR A 175 -11.60 2.87 -0.38
CA THR A 175 -12.38 3.97 -0.93
C THR A 175 -13.03 3.51 -2.23
N PHE A 176 -14.35 3.67 -2.37
CA PHE A 176 -15.07 3.38 -3.60
C PHE A 176 -15.09 4.58 -4.52
N HIS A 177 -14.98 4.31 -5.81
CA HIS A 177 -15.09 5.33 -6.87
C HIS A 177 -16.45 5.32 -7.56
N ASP A 178 -17.28 4.30 -7.34
CA ASP A 178 -18.61 4.15 -7.91
C ASP A 178 -19.63 3.81 -6.80
N ASP A 179 -20.78 4.49 -6.81
CA ASP A 179 -21.87 4.28 -5.86
C ASP A 179 -22.48 2.85 -5.95
N ASN A 180 -22.37 2.20 -7.12
CA ASN A 180 -22.82 0.83 -7.29
C ASN A 180 -21.99 -0.19 -6.50
N ASP A 181 -20.73 0.09 -6.26
CA ASP A 181 -19.83 -0.80 -5.52
C ASP A 181 -20.14 -0.80 -4.01
N SER A 182 -20.78 0.26 -3.51
CA SER A 182 -21.19 0.40 -2.10
C SER A 182 -22.55 -0.22 -1.79
N SER A 183 -23.23 -0.85 -2.76
CA SER A 183 -24.51 -1.53 -2.51
C SER A 183 -24.36 -2.73 -1.58
N VAL A 184 -25.17 -2.80 -0.51
CA VAL A 184 -25.10 -3.86 0.49
C VAL A 184 -25.55 -5.19 -0.12
N GLN A 185 -24.67 -6.19 -0.03
CA GLN A 185 -24.91 -7.56 -0.49
C GLN A 185 -25.33 -8.47 0.66
N TYR A 186 -24.61 -8.41 1.78
CA TYR A 186 -24.91 -9.19 2.98
C TYR A 186 -25.00 -8.28 4.20
N VAL A 187 -25.87 -8.64 5.14
CA VAL A 187 -25.92 -8.05 6.48
C VAL A 187 -25.62 -9.14 7.49
N LEU A 188 -24.67 -8.86 8.38
CA LEU A 188 -24.27 -9.72 9.48
C LEU A 188 -24.80 -9.12 10.77
N ASN A 189 -25.74 -9.79 11.40
CA ASN A 189 -26.23 -9.45 12.73
C ASN A 189 -25.46 -10.30 13.75
N ILE A 190 -24.59 -9.66 14.50
CA ILE A 190 -23.73 -10.30 15.50
C ILE A 190 -24.40 -10.19 16.86
N GLN A 191 -24.62 -11.32 17.50
CA GLN A 191 -25.04 -11.40 18.89
C GLN A 191 -23.82 -11.74 19.75
N TYR A 192 -23.56 -10.94 20.76
CA TYR A 192 -22.45 -11.16 21.68
C TYR A 192 -22.89 -11.87 22.96
N LYS A 193 -21.94 -12.52 23.64
CA LYS A 193 -22.16 -13.24 24.92
C LYS A 193 -22.68 -12.36 26.05
N ASP A 194 -22.46 -11.07 26.00
CA ASP A 194 -22.99 -10.09 26.95
C ASP A 194 -24.39 -9.59 26.60
N CYS A 195 -25.05 -10.24 25.64
CA CYS A 195 -26.36 -9.88 25.10
C CYS A 195 -26.40 -8.55 24.33
N SER A 196 -25.25 -7.95 24.02
CA SER A 196 -25.17 -6.83 23.07
C SER A 196 -25.24 -7.34 21.64
N SER A 197 -25.57 -6.47 20.69
CA SER A 197 -25.62 -6.81 19.28
C SER A 197 -24.99 -5.71 18.42
N GLU A 198 -24.42 -6.12 17.29
CA GLU A 198 -23.85 -5.23 16.29
C GLU A 198 -24.28 -5.67 14.88
N GLU A 199 -24.48 -4.71 13.99
CA GLU A 199 -24.77 -4.98 12.60
C GLU A 199 -23.58 -4.56 11.73
N LEU A 200 -23.09 -5.48 10.90
CA LEU A 200 -22.09 -5.20 9.88
C LEU A 200 -22.67 -5.43 8.50
N SER A 201 -22.26 -4.62 7.53
CA SER A 201 -22.68 -4.75 6.14
C SER A 201 -21.52 -5.10 5.24
N ILE A 202 -21.67 -6.12 4.40
CA ILE A 202 -20.76 -6.44 3.31
C ILE A 202 -21.34 -5.89 2.02
N VAL A 203 -20.56 -5.10 1.31
CA VAL A 203 -20.95 -4.48 0.05
C VAL A 203 -20.49 -5.32 -1.15
N LYS A 204 -21.03 -5.01 -2.32
CA LYS A 204 -20.87 -5.78 -3.56
C LYS A 204 -19.42 -5.85 -4.06
N CYS A 205 -18.66 -4.77 -3.95
CA CYS A 205 -17.20 -4.82 -4.04
C CYS A 205 -16.70 -5.30 -2.68
N PRO A 206 -16.13 -6.51 -2.54
CA PRO A 206 -16.11 -7.24 -1.28
C PRO A 206 -15.38 -6.47 -0.17
N ALA A 207 -16.13 -5.62 0.51
CA ALA A 207 -15.68 -4.87 1.67
C ALA A 207 -16.77 -4.86 2.75
N ILE A 208 -16.33 -4.89 4.01
CA ILE A 208 -17.20 -4.83 5.18
C ILE A 208 -17.18 -3.42 5.77
N LEU A 209 -18.33 -2.86 6.07
CA LEU A 209 -18.45 -1.61 6.81
C LEU A 209 -18.26 -1.90 8.31
N TYR A 210 -17.14 -1.47 8.85
CA TYR A 210 -16.77 -1.61 10.25
C TYR A 210 -16.30 -0.27 10.81
N LYS A 211 -16.91 0.19 11.92
CA LYS A 211 -16.60 1.46 12.57
C LYS A 211 -16.53 2.66 11.59
N ASN A 212 -17.52 2.75 10.70
CA ASN A 212 -17.62 3.78 9.66
C ASN A 212 -16.48 3.76 8.60
N GLN A 213 -15.80 2.64 8.45
CA GLN A 213 -14.78 2.44 7.43
C GLN A 213 -15.08 1.16 6.64
N TYR A 214 -14.85 1.20 5.33
CA TYR A 214 -14.92 0.00 4.51
C TYR A 214 -13.57 -0.70 4.54
N LEU A 215 -13.57 -1.97 4.94
CA LEU A 215 -12.39 -2.82 5.01
C LEU A 215 -12.53 -3.95 3.99
N SER A 216 -11.45 -4.31 3.32
CA SER A 216 -11.42 -5.46 2.41
C SER A 216 -11.80 -6.73 3.18
N VAL A 217 -12.63 -7.58 2.59
CA VAL A 217 -13.03 -8.86 3.17
C VAL A 217 -12.21 -9.97 2.55
N ASP A 218 -11.75 -10.91 3.36
CA ASP A 218 -11.06 -12.10 2.90
C ASP A 218 -12.01 -12.97 2.04
N LEU A 219 -11.48 -13.53 0.94
CA LEU A 219 -12.26 -14.38 0.05
C LEU A 219 -12.80 -15.62 0.76
N TYR A 220 -12.05 -16.17 1.71
CA TYR A 220 -12.49 -17.32 2.49
C TYR A 220 -13.70 -16.99 3.40
N ALA A 221 -13.70 -15.79 4.01
CA ALA A 221 -14.87 -15.34 4.76
C ALA A 221 -16.12 -15.20 3.87
N LEU A 222 -15.94 -14.71 2.64
CA LEU A 222 -17.05 -14.62 1.67
C LEU A 222 -17.55 -16.01 1.22
N GLU A 223 -16.66 -16.95 0.98
CA GLU A 223 -17.00 -18.33 0.63
C GLU A 223 -17.84 -18.99 1.75
N LEU A 224 -17.41 -18.86 3.01
CA LEU A 224 -18.17 -19.36 4.16
C LEU A 224 -19.59 -18.76 4.23
N ILE A 225 -19.70 -17.44 4.01
CA ILE A 225 -20.98 -16.73 4.01
C ILE A 225 -21.87 -17.23 2.87
N GLN A 226 -21.33 -17.36 1.66
CA GLN A 226 -22.08 -17.82 0.49
C GLN A 226 -22.56 -19.27 0.67
N GLU A 227 -21.72 -20.15 1.16
CA GLU A 227 -22.10 -21.54 1.46
C GLU A 227 -23.23 -21.63 2.46
N GLU A 228 -23.28 -20.78 3.48
CA GLU A 228 -24.31 -20.80 4.50
C GLU A 228 -25.64 -20.24 4.01
N VAL A 229 -25.62 -19.24 3.14
CA VAL A 229 -26.83 -18.48 2.77
C VAL A 229 -27.38 -18.87 1.41
N ASP A 230 -26.58 -19.45 0.50
CA ASP A 230 -27.00 -19.77 -0.87
C ASP A 230 -27.37 -21.26 -1.03
N ASN A 231 -27.01 -22.12 -0.07
CA ASN A 231 -27.50 -23.50 0.06
C ASN A 231 -28.88 -23.54 0.75
#